data_dc7a4704dd19bd0f075c0114617312cd
#
_entry.id   dc7a4704dd19bd0f075c0114617312cd
#
_cell.length_a   1.000
_cell.length_b   1.000
_cell.length_c   1.000
_cell.angle_alpha   90.00
_cell.angle_beta   90.00
_cell.angle_gamma   90.00
#
_symmetry.space_group_name_H-M   'P 1'
#
loop_
_entity.id
_entity.type
_entity.pdbx_description
1 polymer ?
#
loop_
_entity_poly.entity_id
_entity_poly.type
_entity_poly.pdbx_seq_one_letter_code
_entity_poly.pdbx_strand_id
1 'polypeptide(L)'
;SDVCSSDLNRYLQNIYNILNIRGFSLSAWAKHNVKEAVNFIGDYEKVVADAAKRRCVDGVICGHIHHANISHFDNIQYINCGDWVESCTAIVEHHNGKFEIIR
;
A
#
# COMPACT_ATOMS: atom_id res chain seq x y z
N SER A 1 -9.33 17.48 -0.17
CA SER A 1 -8.10 17.78 0.47
C SER A 1 -8.02 17.26 1.91
N ASP A 2 -8.41 18.04 2.91
CA ASP A 2 -8.25 17.61 4.30
C ASP A 2 -9.12 16.42 4.67
N VAL A 3 -10.33 16.32 4.14
CA VAL A 3 -11.22 15.19 4.37
C VAL A 3 -10.60 13.89 3.86
N CYS A 4 -10.01 13.95 2.68
CA CYS A 4 -9.35 12.80 2.08
C CYS A 4 -8.13 12.36 2.90
N SER A 5 -7.31 13.32 3.34
CA SER A 5 -6.16 13.05 4.20
C SER A 5 -6.58 12.46 5.55
N SER A 6 -7.69 12.96 6.13
CA SER A 6 -8.22 12.46 7.39
C SER A 6 -8.67 11.01 7.27
N ASP A 7 -9.37 10.66 6.20
CA ASP A 7 -9.86 9.30 5.99
C ASP A 7 -8.68 8.33 5.79
N LEU A 8 -7.69 8.72 5.00
CA LEU A 8 -6.50 7.91 4.79
C LEU A 8 -5.71 7.75 6.10
N ASN A 9 -5.51 8.84 6.83
CA ASN A 9 -4.80 8.81 8.10
C ASN A 9 -5.52 7.93 9.13
N ARG A 10 -6.85 7.98 9.18
CA ARG A 10 -7.64 7.13 10.07
C ARG A 10 -7.46 5.66 9.72
N TYR A 11 -7.51 5.33 8.44
CA TYR A 11 -7.32 3.96 7.96
C TYR A 11 -5.92 3.45 8.31
N LEU A 12 -4.89 4.25 8.02
CA LEU A 12 -3.50 3.91 8.33
C LEU A 12 -3.28 3.78 9.84
N GLN A 13 -3.92 4.62 10.65
CA GLN A 13 -3.82 4.54 12.10
C GLN A 13 -4.44 3.25 12.63
N ASN A 14 -5.56 2.83 12.08
CA ASN A 14 -6.19 1.56 12.46
C ASN A 14 -5.28 0.38 12.13
N ILE A 15 -4.68 0.39 10.95
CA ILE A 15 -3.71 -0.62 10.53
C ILE A 15 -2.51 -0.65 11.46
N TYR A 16 -1.95 0.52 11.73
CA TYR A 16 -0.80 0.69 12.61
C TYR A 16 -1.09 0.15 14.01
N ASN A 17 -2.24 0.46 14.55
CA ASN A 17 -2.65 -0.02 15.87
C ASN A 17 -2.75 -1.55 15.90
N ILE A 18 -3.33 -2.15 14.88
CA ILE A 18 -3.45 -3.61 14.78
C ILE A 18 -2.06 -4.26 14.72
N LEU A 19 -1.17 -3.71 13.89
CA LEU A 19 0.17 -4.24 13.71
C LEU A 19 1.05 -4.05 14.95
N ASN A 20 0.91 -2.91 15.63
CA ASN A 20 1.76 -2.57 16.78
C ASN A 20 1.41 -3.33 18.06
N ILE A 21 0.13 -3.56 18.30
CA ILE A 21 -0.34 -4.20 19.55
C ILE A 21 0.22 -5.60 19.73
N ARG A 22 0.59 -6.28 18.64
CA ARG A 22 0.97 -7.67 18.69
C ARG A 22 2.38 -7.98 18.19
N GLY A 23 3.18 -6.97 17.87
CA GLY A 23 4.47 -7.19 17.23
C GLY A 23 4.33 -7.91 15.91
N PHE A 24 3.38 -7.54 15.14
CA PHE A 24 2.89 -8.29 13.98
C PHE A 24 3.69 -8.02 12.72
N SER A 25 4.08 -9.10 12.06
CA SER A 25 4.46 -9.07 10.66
C SER A 25 3.22 -9.37 9.82
N LEU A 26 2.96 -8.54 8.81
CA LEU A 26 1.86 -8.79 7.86
C LEU A 26 2.03 -10.15 7.18
N SER A 27 3.26 -10.51 6.80
CA SER A 27 3.52 -11.79 6.16
C SER A 27 3.26 -12.96 7.08
N ALA A 28 3.62 -12.87 8.36
CA ALA A 28 3.32 -13.92 9.33
C ALA A 28 1.82 -14.07 9.56
N TRP A 29 1.10 -12.96 9.68
CA TRP A 29 -0.35 -12.96 9.81
C TRP A 29 -1.02 -13.53 8.55
N ALA A 30 -0.54 -13.15 7.37
CA ALA A 30 -1.09 -13.60 6.10
C ALA A 30 -0.97 -15.10 5.88
N LYS A 31 0.08 -15.73 6.41
CA LYS A 31 0.26 -17.19 6.31
C LYS A 31 -0.89 -17.95 6.98
N HIS A 32 -1.47 -17.39 8.03
CA HIS A 32 -2.54 -18.03 8.79
C HIS A 32 -3.92 -17.47 8.46
N ASN A 33 -3.99 -16.33 7.79
CA ASN A 33 -5.24 -15.60 7.52
C ASN A 33 -5.25 -15.10 6.07
N VAL A 34 -5.09 -16.01 5.11
CA VAL A 34 -4.90 -15.64 3.69
C VAL A 34 -6.07 -14.81 3.16
N LYS A 35 -7.31 -15.23 3.46
CA LYS A 35 -8.49 -14.52 2.96
C LYS A 35 -8.57 -13.11 3.53
N GLU A 36 -8.37 -12.98 4.83
CA GLU A 36 -8.39 -11.69 5.52
C GLU A 36 -7.25 -10.79 5.03
N ALA A 37 -6.08 -11.37 4.78
CA ALA A 37 -4.94 -10.63 4.26
C ALA A 37 -5.21 -10.08 2.85
N VAL A 38 -5.81 -10.88 1.98
CA VAL A 38 -6.17 -10.44 0.62
C VAL A 38 -7.17 -9.29 0.68
N ASN A 39 -8.19 -9.41 1.53
CA ASN A 39 -9.18 -8.35 1.70
C ASN A 39 -8.56 -7.08 2.27
N PHE A 40 -7.69 -7.21 3.26
CA PHE A 40 -6.99 -6.10 3.87
C PHE A 40 -6.14 -5.34 2.86
N ILE A 41 -5.35 -6.07 2.07
CA ILE A 41 -4.51 -5.48 1.04
C ILE A 41 -5.37 -4.75 0.00
N GLY A 42 -6.44 -5.39 -0.45
CA GLY A 42 -7.36 -4.80 -1.42
C GLY A 42 -8.00 -3.53 -0.90
N ASP A 43 -8.44 -3.53 0.34
CA ASP A 43 -9.04 -2.35 0.97
C ASP A 43 -8.04 -1.21 1.08
N TYR A 44 -6.81 -1.51 1.49
CA TYR A 44 -5.75 -0.52 1.58
C TYR A 44 -5.48 0.11 0.21
N GLU A 45 -5.31 -0.72 -0.81
CA GLU A 45 -5.02 -0.25 -2.17
C GLU A 45 -6.13 0.66 -2.68
N LYS A 46 -7.37 0.28 -2.44
CA LYS A 46 -8.54 1.06 -2.87
C LYS A 46 -8.58 2.41 -2.18
N VAL A 47 -8.38 2.45 -0.87
CA VAL A 47 -8.40 3.70 -0.09
C VAL A 47 -7.31 4.64 -0.59
N VAL A 48 -6.12 4.14 -0.82
CA VAL A 48 -4.99 4.93 -1.31
C VAL A 48 -5.27 5.47 -2.72
N ALA A 49 -5.78 4.62 -3.61
CA ALA A 49 -6.12 5.01 -4.98
C ALA A 49 -7.23 6.06 -4.99
N ASP A 50 -8.26 5.90 -4.16
CA ASP A 50 -9.34 6.88 -4.04
C ASP A 50 -8.81 8.23 -3.53
N ALA A 51 -7.89 8.21 -2.60
CA ALA A 51 -7.24 9.43 -2.09
C ALA A 51 -6.47 10.14 -3.21
N ALA A 52 -5.72 9.40 -4.01
CA ALA A 52 -4.99 9.94 -5.14
C ALA A 52 -5.94 10.55 -6.18
N LYS A 53 -7.05 9.87 -6.46
CA LYS A 53 -8.06 10.36 -7.39
C LYS A 53 -8.67 11.68 -6.94
N ARG A 54 -8.98 11.81 -5.65
CA ARG A 54 -9.54 13.05 -5.10
C ARG A 54 -8.56 14.21 -5.19
N ARG A 55 -7.26 13.93 -5.14
CA ARG A 55 -6.21 14.94 -5.27
C ARG A 55 -5.84 15.24 -6.72
N CYS A 56 -6.50 14.61 -7.67
CA CYS A 56 -6.30 14.82 -9.11
C CYS A 56 -4.84 14.54 -9.53
N VAL A 57 -4.25 13.51 -8.99
CA VAL A 57 -2.93 13.04 -9.40
C VAL A 57 -3.06 11.76 -10.22
N ASP A 58 -2.04 11.43 -11.01
CA ASP A 58 -2.07 10.30 -11.93
C ASP A 58 -1.60 8.99 -11.26
N GLY A 59 -0.96 9.09 -10.13
CA GLY A 59 -0.46 7.92 -9.44
C GLY A 59 -0.06 8.22 -8.01
N VAL A 60 0.24 7.16 -7.28
CA VAL A 60 0.63 7.24 -5.87
C VAL A 60 1.68 6.18 -5.58
N ILE A 61 2.69 6.56 -4.81
CA ILE A 61 3.72 5.65 -4.32
C ILE A 61 3.60 5.60 -2.81
N CYS A 62 3.50 4.41 -2.26
CA CYS A 62 3.34 4.22 -0.83
C CYS A 62 4.05 2.95 -0.36
N GLY A 63 3.99 2.69 0.92
CA GLY A 63 4.53 1.49 1.55
C GLY A 63 3.64 1.06 2.70
N HIS A 64 4.21 0.78 3.84
CA HIS A 64 3.55 0.51 5.13
C HIS A 64 3.01 -0.91 5.30
N ILE A 65 2.27 -1.45 4.32
CA ILE A 65 1.69 -2.78 4.45
C ILE A 65 2.64 -3.92 4.05
N HIS A 66 3.87 -3.61 3.71
CA HIS A 66 4.91 -4.59 3.36
C HIS A 66 4.48 -5.53 2.24
N HIS A 67 3.75 -5.01 1.25
CA HIS A 67 3.28 -5.77 0.10
C HIS A 67 3.57 -4.99 -1.18
N ALA A 68 4.66 -5.34 -1.83
CA ALA A 68 5.07 -4.68 -3.07
C ALA A 68 4.09 -5.01 -4.20
N ASN A 69 3.61 -3.98 -4.86
CA ASN A 69 2.66 -4.16 -5.96
C ASN A 69 2.64 -2.93 -6.87
N ILE A 70 2.44 -3.17 -8.15
CA ILE A 70 2.16 -2.11 -9.13
C ILE A 70 0.86 -2.51 -9.81
N SER A 71 -0.15 -1.67 -9.69
CA SER A 71 -1.47 -1.91 -10.29
C SER A 71 -2.11 -0.60 -10.69
N HIS A 72 -3.27 -0.70 -11.32
CA HIS A 72 -4.04 0.46 -11.78
C HIS A 72 -5.46 0.38 -11.25
N PHE A 73 -5.96 1.50 -10.76
CA PHE A 73 -7.35 1.67 -10.34
C PHE A 73 -7.90 2.86 -11.13
N ASP A 74 -8.79 2.57 -12.07
CA ASP A 74 -9.22 3.55 -13.08
C ASP A 74 -7.98 4.09 -13.82
N ASN A 75 -7.71 5.37 -13.73
CA ASN A 75 -6.53 5.98 -14.37
C ASN A 75 -5.41 6.27 -13.37
N ILE A 76 -5.51 5.73 -12.16
CA ILE A 76 -4.51 5.95 -11.10
C ILE A 76 -3.55 4.78 -11.06
N GLN A 77 -2.27 5.06 -11.20
CA GLN A 77 -1.23 4.05 -11.00
C GLN A 77 -0.92 3.95 -9.50
N TYR A 78 -1.19 2.78 -8.94
CA TYR A 78 -0.87 2.47 -7.55
C TYR A 78 0.45 1.73 -7.50
N ILE A 79 1.37 2.21 -6.68
CA ILE A 79 2.67 1.59 -6.48
C ILE A 79 2.91 1.46 -4.98
N ASN A 80 3.14 0.23 -4.52
CA ASN A 80 3.60 -0.02 -3.17
C ASN A 80 5.00 -0.59 -3.23
N CYS A 81 5.95 0.06 -2.55
CA CYS A 81 7.35 -0.33 -2.61
C CYS A 81 7.68 -1.55 -1.74
N GLY A 82 6.72 -2.03 -0.96
CA GLY A 82 6.97 -3.14 -0.05
C GLY A 82 7.80 -2.70 1.15
N ASP A 83 8.74 -3.53 1.54
CA ASP A 83 9.63 -3.24 2.66
C ASP A 83 11.03 -3.79 2.40
N TRP A 84 12.00 -3.25 3.13
CA TRP A 84 13.39 -3.66 2.99
C TRP A 84 13.82 -4.73 3.98
N VAL A 85 13.00 -4.98 5.00
CA VAL A 85 13.34 -5.89 6.11
C VAL A 85 12.87 -7.31 5.86
N GLU A 86 11.61 -7.49 5.47
CA GLU A 86 11.01 -8.81 5.26
C GLU A 86 11.02 -9.23 3.80
N SER A 87 10.49 -8.39 2.92
CA SER A 87 10.32 -8.72 1.50
C SER A 87 11.55 -8.36 0.68
N CYS A 88 12.35 -7.43 1.16
CA CYS A 88 13.56 -6.93 0.48
C CYS A 88 13.23 -6.46 -0.94
N THR A 89 12.19 -5.63 -1.06
CA THR A 89 11.72 -5.09 -2.33
C THR A 89 11.96 -3.59 -2.38
N ALA A 90 12.11 -3.06 -3.59
CA ALA A 90 12.21 -1.63 -3.82
C ALA A 90 11.57 -1.30 -5.16
N ILE A 91 11.26 -0.03 -5.34
CA ILE A 91 10.73 0.48 -6.61
C ILE A 91 11.83 1.30 -7.28
N VAL A 92 12.01 1.05 -8.56
CA VAL A 92 12.88 1.89 -9.39
C VAL A 92 12.07 2.51 -10.51
N GLU A 93 12.40 3.75 -10.83
CA GLU A 93 11.87 4.42 -12.00
C GLU A 93 12.95 4.44 -13.08
N HIS A 94 12.63 3.90 -14.24
CA HIS A 94 13.54 3.91 -15.38
C HIS A 94 13.50 5.27 -16.10
N HIS A 95 14.50 5.55 -16.92
CA HIS A 95 14.58 6.81 -17.66
C HIS A 95 13.36 7.08 -18.56
N ASN A 96 12.69 6.01 -19.00
CA ASN A 96 11.47 6.14 -19.81
C ASN A 96 10.20 6.36 -19.00
N GLY A 97 10.33 6.51 -17.68
CA GLY A 97 9.19 6.75 -16.78
C GLY A 97 8.46 5.49 -16.29
N LYS A 98 8.91 4.32 -16.68
CA LYS A 98 8.32 3.07 -16.20
C LYS A 98 8.86 2.70 -14.82
N PHE A 99 7.96 2.18 -13.98
CA PHE A 99 8.30 1.72 -12.64
C PHE A 99 8.45 0.20 -12.62
N GLU A 100 9.35 -0.29 -11.83
CA GLU A 100 9.61 -1.73 -11.68
C GLU A 100 9.89 -2.06 -10.23
N ILE A 101 9.35 -3.22 -9.78
CA ILE A 101 9.68 -3.77 -8.46
C ILE A 101 10.96 -4.58 -8.62
N ILE A 102 11.97 -4.26 -7.83
CA ILE A 102 13.20 -5.05 -7.75
C ILE A 102 13.22 -5.84 -6.45
N ARG A 103 13.79 -7.04 -6.52
CA ARG A 103 13.86 -7.96 -5.40
C ARG A 103 15.29 -8.38 -5.11
#